data_3889e52daac6fc40f41e29f8e2d3e981
#
_entry.id   3889e52daac6fc40f41e29f8e2d3e981
#
_cell.length_a   1.000
_cell.length_b   1.000
_cell.length_c   1.000
_cell.angle_alpha   90.00
_cell.angle_beta   90.00
_cell.angle_gamma   90.00
#
_symmetry.space_group_name_H-M   'P 1'
#
loop_
_entity.id
_entity.type
_entity.pdbx_description
1 polymer ?
#
loop_
_entity_poly.entity_id
_entity_poly.type
_entity_poly.pdbx_seq_one_letter_code
_entity_poly.pdbx_strand_id
1 'polypeptide(L)'
;MLEHLSPEIRKTLRQIKKQTLALQSIRHLNKIQKLIWFEMAMQVTGLDVNRICCNNKPINLTVYNIGDSKSSVLLCANHVNQKYFLKDIFEVKLLDEKLVNSYTI
;
A
#
# COMPACT_ATOMS: atom_id res chain seq x y z
N MET A 1 -5.78 -10.94 12.32
CA MET A 1 -5.82 -9.71 11.54
C MET A 1 -5.08 -9.78 10.22
N LEU A 2 -3.99 -10.54 10.17
CA LEU A 2 -3.24 -10.73 8.92
C LEU A 2 -3.58 -12.04 8.20
N GLU A 3 -4.64 -12.72 8.63
CA GLU A 3 -5.08 -13.99 8.05
C GLU A 3 -5.61 -13.87 6.63
N HIS A 4 -5.98 -12.64 6.21
CA HIS A 4 -6.49 -12.38 4.86
C HIS A 4 -5.37 -12.26 3.83
N LEU A 5 -4.12 -12.16 4.28
CA LEU A 5 -2.99 -12.04 3.38
C LEU A 5 -2.65 -13.39 2.76
N SER A 6 -1.99 -13.36 1.60
CA SER A 6 -1.54 -14.58 0.95
C SER A 6 -0.60 -15.36 1.86
N PRO A 7 -0.55 -16.71 1.72
CA PRO A 7 0.38 -17.52 2.53
C PRO A 7 1.84 -17.11 2.38
N GLU A 8 2.24 -16.65 1.19
CA GLU A 8 3.62 -16.21 0.93
C GLU A 8 3.97 -14.95 1.72
N ILE A 9 3.08 -13.96 1.72
CA ILE A 9 3.29 -12.72 2.48
C ILE A 9 3.30 -13.02 3.98
N ARG A 10 2.39 -13.86 4.46
CA ARG A 10 2.36 -14.25 5.87
C ARG A 10 3.63 -14.98 6.30
N LYS A 11 4.14 -15.87 5.45
CA LYS A 11 5.38 -16.61 5.72
C LYS A 11 6.56 -15.65 5.82
N THR A 12 6.69 -14.73 4.86
CA THR A 12 7.75 -13.74 4.83
C THR A 12 7.69 -12.84 6.06
N LEU A 13 6.49 -12.41 6.43
CA LEU A 13 6.26 -11.60 7.62
C LEU A 13 6.72 -12.31 8.91
N ARG A 14 6.42 -13.61 9.03
CA ARG A 14 6.88 -14.41 10.19
C ARG A 14 8.39 -14.50 10.24
N GLN A 15 9.04 -14.70 9.11
CA GLN A 15 10.50 -14.77 9.03
C GLN A 15 11.13 -13.44 9.45
N ILE A 16 10.59 -12.31 8.99
CA ILE A 16 11.07 -10.99 9.36
C ILE A 16 10.89 -10.72 10.85
N LYS A 17 9.76 -11.10 11.43
CA LYS A 17 9.52 -10.96 12.87
C LYS A 17 10.52 -11.75 13.71
N LYS A 18 10.99 -12.89 13.23
CA LYS A 18 12.02 -13.68 13.90
C LYS A 18 13.41 -13.06 13.81
N GLN A 19 13.66 -12.21 12.79
CA GLN A 19 14.95 -11.58 12.53
C GLN A 19 15.03 -10.12 12.98
N THR A 20 14.01 -9.63 13.67
CA THR A 20 13.76 -8.20 13.92
C THR A 20 14.71 -7.52 14.90
N LEU A 21 15.87 -8.05 15.17
CA LEU A 21 16.83 -7.38 16.03
C LEU A 21 17.95 -6.70 15.25
N ALA A 22 17.94 -6.78 13.92
CA ALA A 22 18.97 -6.18 13.08
C ALA A 22 18.42 -4.94 12.34
N LEU A 23 19.23 -3.88 12.24
CA LEU A 23 18.89 -2.64 11.54
C LEU A 23 18.46 -2.87 10.08
N GLN A 24 18.93 -3.92 9.44
CA GLN A 24 18.56 -4.32 8.09
C GLN A 24 17.09 -4.72 7.98
N SER A 25 16.46 -5.12 9.07
CA SER A 25 15.06 -5.55 9.07
C SER A 25 14.08 -4.40 8.86
N ILE A 26 14.45 -3.14 9.13
CA ILE A 26 13.56 -1.99 8.93
C ILE A 26 13.22 -1.83 7.45
N ARG A 27 14.20 -1.94 6.56
CA ARG A 27 13.98 -1.88 5.10
C ARG A 27 13.09 -3.02 4.62
N HIS A 28 13.33 -4.22 5.13
CA HIS A 28 12.51 -5.39 4.82
C HIS A 28 11.08 -5.22 5.32
N LEU A 29 10.91 -4.72 6.54
CA LEU A 29 9.59 -4.43 7.10
C LEU A 29 8.83 -3.41 6.27
N ASN A 30 9.47 -2.33 5.85
CA ASN A 30 8.85 -1.32 4.99
C ASN A 30 8.43 -1.92 3.65
N LYS A 31 9.28 -2.74 3.06
CA LYS A 31 8.98 -3.41 1.79
C LYS A 31 7.79 -4.37 1.92
N ILE A 32 7.76 -5.16 2.99
CA ILE A 32 6.65 -6.08 3.25
C ILE A 32 5.37 -5.31 3.56
N GLN A 33 5.46 -4.23 4.34
CA GLN A 33 4.30 -3.40 4.63
C GLN A 33 3.67 -2.86 3.35
N LYS A 34 4.47 -2.41 2.40
CA LYS A 34 3.96 -1.94 1.09
C LYS A 34 3.25 -3.05 0.33
N LEU A 35 3.82 -4.26 0.31
CA LEU A 35 3.19 -5.40 -0.34
C LEU A 35 1.86 -5.77 0.32
N ILE A 36 1.79 -5.68 1.64
CA ILE A 36 0.56 -5.92 2.41
C ILE A 36 -0.52 -4.90 2.01
N TRP A 37 -0.16 -3.63 1.94
CA TRP A 37 -1.11 -2.59 1.53
C TRP A 37 -1.53 -2.73 0.07
N PHE A 38 -0.63 -3.16 -0.81
CA PHE A 38 -0.97 -3.45 -2.21
C PHE A 38 -2.02 -4.55 -2.31
N GLU A 39 -1.82 -5.64 -1.58
CA GLU A 39 -2.78 -6.74 -1.56
C GLU A 39 -4.12 -6.33 -0.96
N MET A 40 -4.11 -5.60 0.15
CA MET A 40 -5.32 -5.05 0.76
C MET A 40 -6.10 -4.20 -0.24
N ALA A 41 -5.43 -3.26 -0.89
CA ALA A 41 -6.08 -2.36 -1.85
C ALA A 41 -6.67 -3.12 -3.02
N MET A 42 -5.97 -4.13 -3.54
CA MET A 42 -6.47 -4.99 -4.61
C MET A 42 -7.74 -5.74 -4.17
N GLN A 43 -7.74 -6.29 -2.96
CA GLN A 43 -8.90 -7.02 -2.44
C GLN A 43 -10.11 -6.10 -2.27
N VAL A 44 -9.90 -4.87 -1.79
CA VAL A 44 -10.99 -3.92 -1.50
C VAL A 44 -11.50 -3.25 -2.77
N THR A 45 -10.61 -2.88 -3.70
CA THR A 45 -10.98 -2.09 -4.87
C THR A 45 -11.11 -2.91 -6.14
N GLY A 46 -10.56 -4.12 -6.19
CA GLY A 46 -10.48 -4.93 -7.40
C GLY A 46 -9.45 -4.45 -8.42
N LEU A 47 -8.61 -3.48 -8.05
CA LEU A 47 -7.60 -2.89 -8.93
C LEU A 47 -6.20 -3.26 -8.47
N ASP A 48 -5.31 -3.52 -9.42
CA ASP A 48 -3.88 -3.68 -9.13
C ASP A 48 -3.28 -2.32 -8.75
N VAL A 49 -2.39 -2.35 -7.75
CA VAL A 49 -1.66 -1.16 -7.32
C VAL A 49 -0.31 -1.13 -8.00
N ASN A 50 -0.01 -0.05 -8.70
CA ASN A 50 1.26 0.13 -9.42
C ASN A 50 2.33 0.75 -8.54
N ARG A 51 1.95 1.69 -7.66
CA ARG A 51 2.87 2.45 -6.82
C ARG A 51 2.26 2.80 -5.48
N ILE A 52 3.14 3.17 -4.56
CA ILE A 52 2.79 3.84 -3.31
C ILE A 52 3.69 5.07 -3.17
N CYS A 53 3.13 6.17 -2.67
CA CYS A 53 3.85 7.44 -2.58
C CYS A 53 5.03 7.41 -1.61
N CYS A 54 4.91 6.67 -0.52
CA CYS A 54 5.93 6.61 0.53
C CYS A 54 5.62 5.45 1.49
N ASN A 55 6.29 5.42 2.64
CA ASN A 55 6.11 4.38 3.66
C ASN A 55 4.98 4.68 4.67
N ASN A 56 4.28 5.81 4.53
CA ASN A 56 3.18 6.17 5.41
C ASN A 56 1.89 5.43 5.04
N LYS A 57 0.99 5.31 6.01
CA LYS A 57 -0.32 4.68 5.78
C LYS A 57 -1.07 5.37 4.64
N PRO A 58 -1.56 4.62 3.66
CA PRO A 58 -2.35 5.21 2.60
C PRO A 58 -3.76 5.56 3.08
N ILE A 59 -4.34 6.60 2.50
CA ILE A 59 -5.73 7.00 2.76
C ILE A 59 -6.62 6.76 1.55
N ASN A 60 -6.05 6.64 0.36
CA ASN A 60 -6.81 6.33 -0.85
C ASN A 60 -5.97 5.61 -1.89
N LEU A 61 -6.67 5.04 -2.87
CA LEU A 61 -6.09 4.56 -4.12
C LEU A 61 -6.57 5.48 -5.22
N THR A 62 -5.66 6.23 -5.83
CA THR A 62 -5.96 7.14 -6.93
C THR A 62 -5.52 6.52 -8.25
N VAL A 63 -6.43 6.51 -9.22
CA VAL A 63 -6.16 6.04 -10.57
C VAL A 63 -5.89 7.25 -11.45
N TYR A 64 -4.77 7.23 -12.16
CA TYR A 64 -4.34 8.31 -13.04
C TYR A 64 -4.42 7.90 -14.50
N ASN A 65 -4.75 8.85 -15.36
CA ASN A 65 -4.62 8.69 -16.81
C ASN A 65 -3.17 8.96 -17.22
N ILE A 66 -2.54 7.99 -17.87
CA ILE A 66 -1.19 8.12 -18.39
C ILE A 66 -1.24 7.73 -19.88
N GLY A 67 -1.44 8.71 -20.75
CA GLY A 67 -1.67 8.43 -22.17
C GLY A 67 -2.90 7.57 -22.35
N ASP A 68 -2.75 6.43 -23.02
CA ASP A 68 -3.84 5.47 -23.24
C ASP A 68 -3.98 4.44 -22.14
N SER A 69 -3.15 4.52 -21.09
CA SER A 69 -3.16 3.58 -19.99
C SER A 69 -3.55 4.24 -18.68
N LYS A 70 -3.70 3.44 -17.63
CA LYS A 70 -4.02 3.92 -16.29
C LYS A 70 -3.01 3.38 -15.30
N SER A 71 -2.72 4.17 -14.27
CA SER A 71 -1.82 3.80 -13.19
C SER A 71 -2.50 4.06 -11.85
N SER A 72 -2.43 3.10 -10.95
CA SER A 72 -3.04 3.18 -9.63
C SER A 72 -1.97 3.40 -8.57
N VAL A 73 -2.15 4.43 -7.76
CA VAL A 73 -1.17 4.86 -6.75
C VAL A 73 -1.84 4.96 -5.39
N LEU A 74 -1.26 4.31 -4.40
CA LEU A 74 -1.66 4.51 -3.01
C LEU A 74 -1.08 5.82 -2.50
N LEU A 75 -1.92 6.69 -1.96
CA LEU A 75 -1.52 8.01 -1.45
C LEU A 75 -1.77 8.11 0.04
N CYS A 76 -0.80 8.68 0.76
CA CYS A 76 -0.96 9.03 2.17
C CYS A 76 -1.49 10.46 2.34
N ALA A 77 -1.84 10.83 3.57
CA ALA A 77 -2.37 12.16 3.87
C ALA A 77 -1.39 13.29 3.50
N ASN A 78 -0.09 13.04 3.58
CA ASN A 78 0.93 14.06 3.28
C ASN A 78 1.10 14.31 1.79
N HIS A 79 0.84 13.30 0.94
CA HIS A 79 1.05 13.41 -0.50
C HIS A 79 -0.21 13.68 -1.30
N VAL A 80 -1.37 13.37 -0.75
CA VAL A 80 -2.64 13.45 -1.48
C VAL A 80 -2.95 14.84 -2.04
N ASN A 81 -2.48 15.91 -1.38
CA ASN A 81 -2.72 17.30 -1.78
C ASN A 81 -1.55 17.95 -2.52
N GLN A 82 -0.47 17.22 -2.78
CA GLN A 82 0.64 17.79 -3.53
C GLN A 82 0.29 17.92 -5.02
N LYS A 83 0.72 19.01 -5.64
CA LYS A 83 0.38 19.32 -7.04
C LYS A 83 0.67 18.17 -8.00
N TYR A 84 1.78 17.47 -7.78
CA TYR A 84 2.17 16.33 -8.61
C TYR A 84 1.08 15.25 -8.64
N PHE A 85 0.40 15.03 -7.52
CA PHE A 85 -0.61 13.98 -7.38
C PHE A 85 -2.03 14.45 -7.67
N LEU A 86 -2.23 15.73 -8.05
CA LEU A 86 -3.55 16.28 -8.37
C LEU A 86 -3.84 16.33 -9.87
N LYS A 87 -2.89 15.94 -10.70
CA LYS A 87 -3.03 16.01 -12.17
C LYS A 87 -3.46 14.66 -12.73
N ASP A 88 -4.29 14.73 -13.78
CA ASP A 88 -4.68 13.59 -14.60
C ASP A 88 -5.38 12.47 -13.81
N ILE A 89 -6.12 12.85 -12.78
CA ILE A 89 -6.87 11.90 -11.95
C ILE A 89 -8.06 11.38 -12.76
N PHE A 90 -8.18 10.05 -12.83
CA PHE A 90 -9.33 9.37 -13.40
C PHE A 90 -10.37 9.03 -12.32
N GLU A 91 -9.91 8.48 -11.20
CA GLU A 91 -10.79 8.01 -10.12
C GLU A 91 -10.04 8.00 -8.79
N VAL A 92 -10.75 8.27 -7.71
CA VAL A 92 -10.23 8.16 -6.33
C VAL A 92 -11.09 7.18 -5.55
N LYS A 93 -10.47 6.17 -4.97
CA LYS A 93 -11.13 5.21 -4.10
C LYS A 93 -10.62 5.38 -2.68
N LEU A 94 -11.49 5.84 -1.78
CA LEU A 94 -11.14 6.04 -0.38
C LEU A 94 -10.93 4.69 0.31
N LEU A 95 -9.96 4.62 1.20
CA LEU A 95 -9.68 3.44 2.01
C LEU A 95 -10.15 3.67 3.44
N ASP A 96 -10.82 2.68 4.02
CA ASP A 96 -11.23 2.72 5.42
C ASP A 96 -9.99 2.68 6.32
N GLU A 97 -9.85 3.69 7.19
CA GLU A 97 -8.74 3.80 8.11
C GLU A 97 -8.59 2.58 9.02
N LYS A 98 -9.70 2.04 9.52
CA LYS A 98 -9.69 0.85 10.36
C LYS A 98 -9.17 -0.36 9.60
N LEU A 99 -9.56 -0.49 8.34
CA LEU A 99 -9.07 -1.56 7.48
C LEU A 99 -7.57 -1.42 7.24
N VAL A 100 -7.11 -0.22 6.88
CA VAL A 100 -5.68 0.06 6.68
C VAL A 100 -4.89 -0.28 7.94
N ASN A 101 -5.38 0.13 9.11
CA ASN A 101 -4.73 -0.16 10.38
C ASN A 101 -4.65 -1.66 10.67
N SER A 102 -5.66 -2.44 10.27
CA SER A 102 -5.65 -3.90 10.46
C SER A 102 -4.60 -4.60 9.58
N TYR A 103 -4.17 -3.95 8.50
CA TYR A 103 -3.11 -4.44 7.60
C TYR A 103 -1.75 -3.76 7.84
N THR A 104 -1.63 -2.98 8.91
CA THR A 104 -0.38 -2.30 9.26
C THR A 104 0.38 -3.08 10.32
N ILE A 105 1.65 -3.30 10.07
CA ILE A 105 2.55 -4.02 10.96
C ILE A 105 2.81 -3.22 12.24
#